data_fc5c234207c05e62b0cd00f6ebafe808
#
_entry.id   fc5c234207c05e62b0cd00f6ebafe808
#
_cell.length_a   1.000
_cell.length_b   1.000
_cell.length_c   1.000
_cell.angle_alpha   90.00
_cell.angle_beta   90.00
_cell.angle_gamma   90.00
#
_symmetry.space_group_name_H-M   'P 1'
#
loop_
_entity.id
_entity.type
_entity.pdbx_description
1 polymer ?
#
loop_
_entity_poly.entity_id
_entity_poly.type
_entity_poly.pdbx_seq_one_letter_code
_entity_poly.pdbx_strand_id
1 'polypeptide(L)'
;MARGIDYGWMFFLDARTARVTWTVTVFVAGLGLVYVLRKPLLLFVFSLFFAYLLFPVVRVVERRLPRRGGRALAIGVVYLLLLLALVGVGLGVGPRLTDEVTVLTQKAPEMSQKLGTGQIITDLLRRRGWEAERVGQVEATVRAHAGQIIGYVQGAVAAALRWLAGAWVIVLVPVFAFFILKDAEPAAAGIDGLIEEPRHRELWREIAEDVHLLLAKYVRALILLSLITFFVWSAVFFVAGVPYPVGLAAIAGVLEFLPIVGPLTAGVIVVSVALLSGYPHPWLLVAFVLVWRGIQDYVSSPLVMGSGIELHPAVVIFGVIAGGEIGGPAGMFLSVPVLAALRIVWRRVRASQNVAARDVGVRPDHGS
;
A
#
# COMPACT_ATOMS: atom_id res chain seq x y z
N MET A 1 -7.99 76.29 0.71
CA MET A 1 -7.63 75.24 1.69
C MET A 1 -7.99 73.91 1.14
N ALA A 2 -7.05 73.24 0.45
CA ALA A 2 -7.18 71.85 -0.02
C ALA A 2 -6.28 71.01 0.87
N ARG A 3 -6.84 70.13 1.73
CA ARG A 3 -6.13 69.14 2.52
C ARG A 3 -5.66 68.03 1.59
N GLY A 4 -4.39 67.94 1.37
CA GLY A 4 -3.75 66.77 0.72
C GLY A 4 -4.02 65.53 1.54
N ILE A 5 -4.61 64.51 0.92
CA ILE A 5 -4.75 63.18 1.49
C ILE A 5 -3.38 62.51 1.38
N ASP A 6 -2.77 62.30 2.54
CA ASP A 6 -1.47 61.68 2.65
C ASP A 6 -1.61 60.15 2.44
N TYR A 7 -1.25 59.63 1.27
CA TYR A 7 -1.26 58.20 0.92
C TYR A 7 -0.02 57.43 1.42
N GLY A 8 0.69 57.98 2.40
CA GLY A 8 2.00 57.44 2.89
C GLY A 8 1.95 56.12 3.64
N TRP A 9 0.77 55.55 3.95
CA TRP A 9 0.67 54.31 4.71
C TRP A 9 0.41 53.04 3.87
N MET A 10 0.38 53.14 2.53
CA MET A 10 -0.02 52.05 1.64
C MET A 10 1.14 51.21 1.12
N PHE A 11 2.40 51.45 1.49
CA PHE A 11 3.57 50.74 0.94
C PHE A 11 4.64 50.35 1.96
N PHE A 12 4.30 50.15 3.23
CA PHE A 12 5.21 49.49 4.16
C PHE A 12 4.86 47.99 4.27
N LEU A 13 5.04 47.25 3.19
CA LEU A 13 5.28 45.81 3.32
C LEU A 13 6.67 45.70 3.95
N ASP A 14 6.70 45.48 5.27
CA ASP A 14 7.92 45.18 6.00
C ASP A 14 8.61 43.99 5.29
N ALA A 15 9.92 44.12 4.98
CA ALA A 15 10.69 43.10 4.26
C ALA A 15 10.63 41.73 4.95
N ARG A 16 10.27 41.71 6.23
CA ARG A 16 10.03 40.49 7.00
C ARG A 16 8.69 39.87 6.65
N THR A 17 7.64 40.65 6.56
CA THR A 17 6.30 40.23 6.15
C THR A 17 6.29 39.76 4.69
N ALA A 18 6.98 40.48 3.78
CA ALA A 18 7.12 40.06 2.38
C ALA A 18 7.84 38.70 2.26
N ARG A 19 8.90 38.46 3.02
CA ARG A 19 9.60 37.17 3.05
C ARG A 19 8.73 36.05 3.57
N VAL A 20 8.01 36.23 4.67
CA VAL A 20 7.11 35.23 5.22
C VAL A 20 6.00 34.92 4.23
N THR A 21 5.34 35.94 3.66
CA THR A 21 4.29 35.77 2.66
C THR A 21 4.81 35.03 1.43
N TRP A 22 6.00 35.38 0.92
CA TRP A 22 6.64 34.68 -0.20
C TRP A 22 6.89 33.21 0.13
N THR A 23 7.48 32.90 1.30
CA THR A 23 7.75 31.55 1.73
C THR A 23 6.45 30.72 1.85
N VAL A 24 5.40 31.29 2.45
CA VAL A 24 4.09 30.64 2.55
C VAL A 24 3.50 30.41 1.17
N THR A 25 3.55 31.42 0.28
CA THR A 25 3.02 31.30 -1.09
C THR A 25 3.74 30.21 -1.87
N VAL A 26 5.08 30.16 -1.82
CA VAL A 26 5.88 29.12 -2.48
C VAL A 26 5.56 27.72 -1.91
N PHE A 27 5.41 27.64 -0.59
CA PHE A 27 5.04 26.38 0.07
C PHE A 27 3.63 25.89 -0.35
N VAL A 28 2.64 26.79 -0.33
CA VAL A 28 1.26 26.48 -0.75
C VAL A 28 1.22 26.15 -2.25
N ALA A 29 1.94 26.89 -3.10
CA ALA A 29 2.04 26.60 -4.52
C ALA A 29 2.71 25.24 -4.76
N GLY A 30 3.76 24.90 -4.01
CA GLY A 30 4.41 23.60 -4.03
C GLY A 30 3.46 22.45 -3.65
N LEU A 31 2.68 22.61 -2.59
CA LEU A 31 1.65 21.63 -2.20
C LEU A 31 0.55 21.50 -3.27
N GLY A 32 0.11 22.63 -3.85
CA GLY A 32 -0.82 22.63 -4.96
C GLY A 32 -0.31 21.89 -6.19
N LEU A 33 0.96 22.10 -6.53
CA LEU A 33 1.63 21.39 -7.62
C LEU A 33 1.70 19.88 -7.36
N VAL A 34 2.09 19.46 -6.15
CA VAL A 34 2.09 18.05 -5.75
C VAL A 34 0.69 17.44 -5.86
N TYR A 35 -0.34 18.17 -5.45
CA TYR A 35 -1.72 17.71 -5.56
C TYR A 35 -2.18 17.56 -7.03
N VAL A 36 -1.83 18.50 -7.90
CA VAL A 36 -2.11 18.43 -9.35
C VAL A 36 -1.35 17.27 -9.99
N LEU A 37 -0.08 17.10 -9.63
CA LEU A 37 0.79 16.04 -10.16
C LEU A 37 0.64 14.69 -9.44
N ARG A 38 -0.31 14.53 -8.52
CA ARG A 38 -0.46 13.30 -7.71
C ARG A 38 -0.52 12.01 -8.54
N LYS A 39 -1.23 12.03 -9.69
CA LYS A 39 -1.34 10.84 -10.56
C LYS A 39 0.01 10.42 -11.19
N PRO A 40 0.76 11.31 -11.88
CA PRO A 40 2.08 10.97 -12.38
C PRO A 40 3.09 10.69 -11.26
N LEU A 41 3.01 11.36 -10.11
CA LEU A 41 3.85 11.05 -8.96
C LEU A 41 3.57 9.65 -8.41
N LEU A 42 2.31 9.26 -8.27
CA LEU A 42 1.93 7.91 -7.87
C LEU A 42 2.45 6.87 -8.88
N LEU A 43 2.28 7.13 -10.18
CA LEU A 43 2.83 6.25 -11.23
C LEU A 43 4.34 6.07 -11.08
N PHE A 44 5.07 7.17 -10.91
CA PHE A 44 6.53 7.13 -10.72
C PHE A 44 6.93 6.33 -9.47
N VAL A 45 6.25 6.56 -8.35
CA VAL A 45 6.51 5.82 -7.10
C VAL A 45 6.19 4.32 -7.27
N PHE A 46 5.07 3.96 -7.92
CA PHE A 46 4.79 2.55 -8.24
C PHE A 46 5.87 1.93 -9.13
N SER A 47 6.35 2.68 -10.12
CA SER A 47 7.44 2.24 -11.00
C SER A 47 8.74 2.03 -10.22
N LEU A 48 9.00 2.89 -9.24
CA LEU A 48 10.13 2.74 -8.32
C LEU A 48 9.99 1.46 -7.48
N PHE A 49 8.80 1.20 -6.91
CA PHE A 49 8.55 -0.03 -6.16
C PHE A 49 8.71 -1.27 -7.04
N PHE A 50 8.20 -1.22 -8.27
CA PHE A 50 8.34 -2.32 -9.23
C PHE A 50 9.82 -2.53 -9.62
N ALA A 51 10.59 -1.45 -9.76
CA ALA A 51 12.04 -1.53 -9.96
C ALA A 51 12.74 -2.18 -8.75
N TYR A 52 12.37 -1.82 -7.51
CA TYR A 52 12.89 -2.47 -6.30
C TYR A 52 12.54 -3.95 -6.22
N LEU A 53 11.35 -4.35 -6.69
CA LEU A 53 10.97 -5.75 -6.79
C LEU A 53 11.89 -6.53 -7.73
N LEU A 54 12.16 -5.98 -8.91
CA LEU A 54 12.95 -6.66 -9.93
C LEU A 54 14.45 -6.55 -9.70
N PHE A 55 14.93 -5.53 -8.98
CA PHE A 55 16.34 -5.24 -8.77
C PHE A 55 17.19 -6.46 -8.33
N PRO A 56 16.79 -7.27 -7.30
CA PRO A 56 17.59 -8.42 -6.89
C PRO A 56 17.69 -9.49 -7.97
N VAL A 57 16.60 -9.68 -8.75
CA VAL A 57 16.57 -10.66 -9.85
C VAL A 57 17.46 -10.17 -10.99
N VAL A 58 17.37 -8.88 -11.35
CA VAL A 58 18.23 -8.24 -12.37
C VAL A 58 19.69 -8.40 -11.98
N ARG A 59 20.05 -8.13 -10.73
CA ARG A 59 21.43 -8.27 -10.23
C ARG A 59 21.97 -9.71 -10.31
N VAL A 60 21.11 -10.69 -10.06
CA VAL A 60 21.50 -12.12 -10.19
C VAL A 60 21.73 -12.48 -11.66
N VAL A 61 20.85 -12.05 -12.54
CA VAL A 61 20.95 -12.29 -13.99
C VAL A 61 22.16 -11.57 -14.57
N GLU A 62 22.39 -10.30 -14.21
CA GLU A 62 23.53 -9.50 -14.65
C GLU A 62 24.87 -10.14 -14.30
N ARG A 63 24.99 -10.75 -13.11
CA ARG A 63 26.22 -11.47 -12.71
C ARG A 63 26.50 -12.74 -13.51
N ARG A 64 25.46 -13.33 -14.13
CA ARG A 64 25.57 -14.56 -14.93
C ARG A 64 25.72 -14.29 -16.42
N LEU A 65 25.40 -13.08 -16.86
CA LEU A 65 25.54 -12.69 -18.26
C LEU A 65 26.98 -12.24 -18.58
N PRO A 66 27.48 -12.51 -19.79
CA PRO A 66 28.79 -12.01 -20.23
C PRO A 66 28.77 -10.47 -20.25
N ARG A 67 29.87 -9.85 -19.84
CA ARG A 67 30.04 -8.39 -19.72
C ARG A 67 29.67 -7.58 -20.99
N ARG A 68 29.59 -8.23 -22.16
CA ARG A 68 29.21 -7.60 -23.44
C ARG A 68 27.73 -7.25 -23.55
N GLY A 69 26.84 -7.82 -22.72
CA GLY A 69 25.39 -7.61 -22.82
C GLY A 69 24.84 -6.39 -22.09
N GLY A 70 25.61 -5.86 -21.13
CA GLY A 70 25.21 -4.71 -20.33
C GLY A 70 23.96 -4.95 -19.46
N ARG A 71 23.67 -3.98 -18.60
CA ARG A 71 22.53 -3.98 -17.67
C ARG A 71 21.18 -4.05 -18.37
N ALA A 72 21.04 -3.40 -19.55
CA ALA A 72 19.80 -3.41 -20.33
C ALA A 72 19.39 -4.82 -20.78
N LEU A 73 20.36 -5.67 -21.17
CA LEU A 73 20.09 -7.06 -21.53
C LEU A 73 19.63 -7.86 -20.32
N ALA A 74 20.25 -7.67 -19.16
CA ALA A 74 19.84 -8.34 -17.92
C ALA A 74 18.39 -7.97 -17.54
N ILE A 75 18.04 -6.70 -17.64
CA ILE A 75 16.67 -6.21 -17.41
C ILE A 75 15.71 -6.87 -18.42
N GLY A 76 16.05 -6.88 -19.74
CA GLY A 76 15.24 -7.50 -20.77
C GLY A 76 14.97 -8.98 -20.51
N VAL A 77 15.99 -9.74 -20.09
CA VAL A 77 15.85 -11.16 -19.70
C VAL A 77 14.91 -11.31 -18.51
N VAL A 78 15.03 -10.46 -17.48
CA VAL A 78 14.15 -10.49 -16.30
C VAL A 78 12.70 -10.17 -16.69
N TYR A 79 12.47 -9.21 -17.58
CA TYR A 79 11.13 -8.89 -18.09
C TYR A 79 10.53 -10.05 -18.88
N LEU A 80 11.34 -10.70 -19.71
CA LEU A 80 10.90 -11.91 -20.43
C LEU A 80 10.53 -13.04 -19.48
N LEU A 81 11.37 -13.30 -18.46
CA LEU A 81 11.09 -14.31 -17.43
C LEU A 81 9.83 -13.97 -16.63
N LEU A 82 9.62 -12.69 -16.29
CA LEU A 82 8.41 -12.23 -15.62
C LEU A 82 7.18 -12.44 -16.50
N LEU A 83 7.27 -12.11 -17.78
CA LEU A 83 6.17 -12.31 -18.73
C LEU A 83 5.83 -13.81 -18.86
N LEU A 84 6.84 -14.66 -19.00
CA LEU A 84 6.63 -16.11 -19.06
C LEU A 84 6.03 -16.66 -17.77
N ALA A 85 6.48 -16.17 -16.61
CA ALA A 85 5.91 -16.54 -15.32
C ALA A 85 4.44 -16.09 -15.19
N LEU A 86 4.12 -14.86 -15.58
CA LEU A 86 2.74 -14.35 -15.60
C LEU A 86 1.82 -15.13 -16.54
N VAL A 87 2.32 -15.48 -17.73
CA VAL A 87 1.59 -16.33 -18.68
C VAL A 87 1.39 -17.73 -18.09
N GLY A 88 2.43 -18.33 -17.50
CA GLY A 88 2.35 -19.65 -16.88
C GLY A 88 1.34 -19.70 -15.71
N VAL A 89 1.39 -18.69 -14.82
CA VAL A 89 0.40 -18.55 -13.74
C VAL A 89 -0.99 -18.27 -14.30
N GLY A 90 -1.10 -17.41 -15.31
CA GLY A 90 -2.37 -17.08 -15.97
C GLY A 90 -3.02 -18.31 -16.59
N LEU A 91 -2.25 -19.17 -17.25
CA LEU A 91 -2.76 -20.42 -17.83
C LEU A 91 -3.09 -21.49 -16.78
N GLY A 92 -2.32 -21.54 -15.68
CA GLY A 92 -2.52 -22.55 -14.61
C GLY A 92 -3.65 -22.21 -13.63
N VAL A 93 -3.75 -20.96 -13.23
CA VAL A 93 -4.70 -20.48 -12.20
C VAL A 93 -5.85 -19.68 -12.79
N GLY A 94 -5.60 -19.03 -13.92
CA GLY A 94 -6.54 -18.13 -14.59
C GLY A 94 -7.92 -18.74 -14.88
N PRO A 95 -8.03 -19.94 -15.47
CA PRO A 95 -9.34 -20.57 -15.73
C PRO A 95 -10.15 -20.76 -14.47
N ARG A 96 -9.53 -21.24 -13.38
CA ARG A 96 -10.22 -21.41 -12.09
C ARG A 96 -10.65 -20.08 -11.49
N LEU A 97 -9.79 -19.05 -11.57
CA LEU A 97 -10.13 -17.71 -11.10
C LEU A 97 -11.29 -17.11 -11.90
N THR A 98 -11.27 -17.22 -13.23
CA THR A 98 -12.34 -16.70 -14.09
C THR A 98 -13.66 -17.39 -13.83
N ASP A 99 -13.65 -18.71 -13.67
CA ASP A 99 -14.86 -19.49 -13.34
C ASP A 99 -15.41 -19.08 -11.97
N GLU A 100 -14.57 -19.03 -10.94
CA GLU A 100 -14.98 -18.64 -9.59
C GLU A 100 -15.51 -17.20 -9.54
N VAL A 101 -14.82 -16.24 -10.16
CA VAL A 101 -15.24 -14.83 -10.22
C VAL A 101 -16.52 -14.65 -11.03
N THR A 102 -16.67 -15.37 -12.14
CA THR A 102 -17.88 -15.31 -12.96
C THR A 102 -19.09 -15.83 -12.20
N VAL A 103 -18.96 -16.97 -11.52
CA VAL A 103 -20.04 -17.52 -10.69
C VAL A 103 -20.36 -16.59 -9.52
N LEU A 104 -19.36 -16.01 -8.88
CA LEU A 104 -19.56 -15.01 -7.80
C LEU A 104 -20.32 -13.78 -8.30
N THR A 105 -19.94 -13.23 -9.45
CA THR A 105 -20.59 -12.03 -10.02
C THR A 105 -22.01 -12.32 -10.49
N GLN A 106 -22.28 -13.48 -11.07
CA GLN A 106 -23.62 -13.90 -11.49
C GLN A 106 -24.53 -14.15 -10.30
N LYS A 107 -24.01 -14.71 -9.21
CA LYS A 107 -24.77 -14.97 -7.97
C LYS A 107 -24.86 -13.78 -7.04
N ALA A 108 -24.07 -12.72 -7.26
CA ALA A 108 -24.06 -11.53 -6.40
C ALA A 108 -25.45 -10.91 -6.18
N PRO A 109 -26.35 -10.77 -7.21
CA PRO A 109 -27.70 -10.25 -7.01
C PRO A 109 -28.56 -11.15 -6.11
N GLU A 110 -28.54 -12.48 -6.35
CA GLU A 110 -29.23 -13.45 -5.49
C GLU A 110 -28.71 -13.44 -4.05
N MET A 111 -27.39 -13.36 -3.92
CA MET A 111 -26.71 -13.28 -2.63
C MET A 111 -27.14 -12.01 -1.89
N SER A 112 -27.25 -10.88 -2.58
CA SER A 112 -27.67 -9.62 -1.98
C SER A 112 -29.13 -9.67 -1.50
N GLN A 113 -30.03 -10.31 -2.25
CA GLN A 113 -31.41 -10.50 -1.83
C GLN A 113 -31.53 -11.41 -0.60
N LYS A 114 -30.79 -12.52 -0.57
CA LYS A 114 -30.79 -13.46 0.56
C LYS A 114 -30.21 -12.85 1.83
N LEU A 115 -29.23 -11.97 1.75
CA LEU A 115 -28.74 -11.17 2.89
C LEU A 115 -29.78 -10.13 3.33
N GLY A 116 -30.39 -9.44 2.39
CA GLY A 116 -31.42 -8.43 2.67
C GLY A 116 -32.65 -9.02 3.39
N THR A 117 -32.98 -10.29 3.16
CA THR A 117 -34.05 -11.00 3.86
C THR A 117 -33.63 -11.59 5.22
N GLY A 118 -32.32 -11.66 5.52
CA GLY A 118 -31.79 -12.27 6.76
C GLY A 118 -31.96 -13.79 6.83
N GLN A 119 -32.62 -14.44 5.85
CA GLN A 119 -32.99 -15.86 5.87
C GLN A 119 -31.80 -16.81 6.05
N ILE A 120 -30.65 -16.50 5.47
CA ILE A 120 -29.45 -17.37 5.57
C ILE A 120 -28.98 -17.48 7.02
N ILE A 121 -28.98 -16.38 7.74
CA ILE A 121 -28.50 -16.34 9.12
C ILE A 121 -29.53 -16.97 10.06
N THR A 122 -30.82 -16.72 9.84
CA THR A 122 -31.92 -17.37 10.57
C THR A 122 -31.88 -18.86 10.44
N ASP A 123 -31.72 -19.39 9.23
CA ASP A 123 -31.67 -20.83 9.00
C ASP A 123 -30.44 -21.48 9.65
N LEU A 124 -29.29 -20.82 9.60
CA LEU A 124 -28.06 -21.28 10.23
C LEU A 124 -28.17 -21.32 11.76
N LEU A 125 -28.73 -20.28 12.37
CA LEU A 125 -28.89 -20.15 13.82
C LEU A 125 -29.96 -21.12 14.34
N ARG A 126 -31.08 -21.27 13.61
CA ARG A 126 -32.14 -22.26 13.95
C ARG A 126 -31.65 -23.71 13.89
N ARG A 127 -30.85 -24.06 12.86
CA ARG A 127 -30.24 -25.41 12.77
C ARG A 127 -29.28 -25.71 13.94
N ARG A 128 -28.78 -24.67 14.64
CA ARG A 128 -27.92 -24.78 15.82
C ARG A 128 -28.66 -24.70 17.15
N GLY A 129 -29.98 -24.67 17.12
CA GLY A 129 -30.79 -24.67 18.34
C GLY A 129 -30.84 -23.34 19.09
N TRP A 130 -30.57 -22.22 18.39
CA TRP A 130 -30.70 -20.90 19.02
C TRP A 130 -32.16 -20.55 19.26
N GLU A 131 -32.45 -19.90 20.39
CA GLU A 131 -33.78 -19.43 20.75
C GLU A 131 -34.34 -18.46 19.70
N ALA A 132 -35.62 -18.61 19.37
CA ALA A 132 -36.28 -17.81 18.33
C ALA A 132 -36.17 -16.29 18.54
N GLU A 133 -36.17 -15.85 19.80
CA GLU A 133 -36.03 -14.43 20.15
C GLU A 133 -34.67 -13.87 19.82
N ARG A 134 -33.58 -14.59 20.13
CA ARG A 134 -32.21 -14.20 19.78
C ARG A 134 -31.97 -14.24 18.27
N VAL A 135 -32.57 -15.22 17.59
CA VAL A 135 -32.51 -15.30 16.13
C VAL A 135 -33.18 -14.07 15.51
N GLY A 136 -34.33 -13.62 16.04
CA GLY A 136 -35.02 -12.42 15.58
C GLY A 136 -34.20 -11.12 15.77
N GLN A 137 -33.50 -10.98 16.89
CA GLN A 137 -32.65 -9.83 17.16
C GLN A 137 -31.46 -9.77 16.19
N VAL A 138 -30.78 -10.89 15.94
CA VAL A 138 -29.68 -10.99 14.98
C VAL A 138 -30.18 -10.74 13.57
N GLU A 139 -31.34 -11.29 13.19
CA GLU A 139 -31.96 -11.04 11.88
C GLU A 139 -32.25 -9.57 11.65
N ALA A 140 -32.84 -8.89 12.63
CA ALA A 140 -33.14 -7.46 12.55
C ALA A 140 -31.86 -6.62 12.39
N THR A 141 -30.83 -6.94 13.15
CA THR A 141 -29.53 -6.25 13.07
C THR A 141 -28.85 -6.46 11.71
N VAL A 142 -28.84 -7.70 11.23
CA VAL A 142 -28.25 -8.01 9.93
C VAL A 142 -29.03 -7.36 8.81
N ARG A 143 -30.38 -7.44 8.84
CA ARG A 143 -31.24 -6.78 7.84
C ARG A 143 -31.02 -5.27 7.79
N ALA A 144 -30.85 -4.63 8.95
CA ALA A 144 -30.57 -3.19 9.03
C ALA A 144 -29.23 -2.80 8.40
N HIS A 145 -28.21 -3.65 8.48
CA HIS A 145 -26.86 -3.35 7.98
C HIS A 145 -26.50 -4.09 6.69
N ALA A 146 -27.34 -5.02 6.22
CA ALA A 146 -27.05 -5.85 5.04
C ALA A 146 -26.70 -5.01 3.80
N GLY A 147 -27.45 -3.94 3.54
CA GLY A 147 -27.19 -3.04 2.42
C GLY A 147 -25.83 -2.34 2.50
N GLN A 148 -25.39 -1.97 3.69
CA GLN A 148 -24.09 -1.33 3.93
C GLN A 148 -22.95 -2.34 3.72
N ILE A 149 -23.08 -3.55 4.27
CA ILE A 149 -22.08 -4.62 4.12
C ILE A 149 -21.93 -5.00 2.65
N ILE A 150 -23.04 -5.23 1.95
CA ILE A 150 -23.04 -5.56 0.52
C ILE A 150 -22.40 -4.43 -0.30
N GLY A 151 -22.81 -3.19 -0.05
CA GLY A 151 -22.25 -2.02 -0.72
C GLY A 151 -20.75 -1.86 -0.47
N TYR A 152 -20.29 -2.14 0.75
CA TYR A 152 -18.87 -2.11 1.10
C TYR A 152 -18.09 -3.20 0.35
N VAL A 153 -18.56 -4.46 0.36
CA VAL A 153 -17.91 -5.58 -0.34
C VAL A 153 -17.86 -5.33 -1.84
N GLN A 154 -18.99 -4.95 -2.45
CA GLN A 154 -19.05 -4.63 -3.89
C GLN A 154 -18.15 -3.46 -4.24
N GLY A 155 -18.15 -2.40 -3.42
CA GLY A 155 -17.30 -1.24 -3.59
C GLY A 155 -15.81 -1.58 -3.51
N ALA A 156 -15.41 -2.41 -2.54
CA ALA A 156 -14.03 -2.85 -2.35
C ALA A 156 -13.54 -3.71 -3.52
N VAL A 157 -14.35 -4.71 -3.93
CA VAL A 157 -14.04 -5.56 -5.08
C VAL A 157 -13.96 -4.75 -6.37
N ALA A 158 -14.95 -3.87 -6.62
CA ALA A 158 -14.95 -3.02 -7.80
C ALA A 158 -13.79 -2.01 -7.80
N ALA A 159 -13.38 -1.49 -6.64
CA ALA A 159 -12.22 -0.62 -6.52
C ALA A 159 -10.92 -1.37 -6.83
N ALA A 160 -10.76 -2.58 -6.29
CA ALA A 160 -9.61 -3.44 -6.56
C ALA A 160 -9.52 -3.82 -8.05
N LEU A 161 -10.64 -4.22 -8.67
CA LEU A 161 -10.70 -4.54 -10.10
C LEU A 161 -10.42 -3.32 -10.98
N ARG A 162 -10.98 -2.15 -10.66
CA ARG A 162 -10.68 -0.91 -11.41
C ARG A 162 -9.22 -0.50 -11.30
N TRP A 163 -8.63 -0.71 -10.13
CA TRP A 163 -7.22 -0.44 -9.92
C TRP A 163 -6.33 -1.37 -10.76
N LEU A 164 -6.65 -2.67 -10.81
CA LEU A 164 -5.97 -3.66 -11.66
C LEU A 164 -6.23 -3.43 -13.16
N ALA A 165 -7.43 -2.99 -13.54
CA ALA A 165 -7.83 -2.76 -14.92
C ALA A 165 -7.30 -1.45 -15.53
N GLY A 166 -6.57 -0.64 -14.76
CA GLY A 166 -5.89 0.54 -15.28
C GLY A 166 -4.81 0.16 -16.28
N ALA A 167 -5.17 -0.12 -17.54
CA ALA A 167 -4.29 -0.65 -18.58
C ALA A 167 -2.99 0.17 -18.74
N TRP A 168 -3.06 1.49 -18.58
CA TRP A 168 -1.91 2.39 -18.61
C TRP A 168 -0.91 2.12 -17.47
N VAL A 169 -1.38 1.73 -16.28
CA VAL A 169 -0.52 1.36 -15.14
C VAL A 169 0.25 0.08 -15.44
N ILE A 170 -0.43 -0.92 -16.05
CA ILE A 170 0.18 -2.21 -16.42
C ILE A 170 1.31 -2.04 -17.43
N VAL A 171 1.19 -1.06 -18.34
CA VAL A 171 2.21 -0.78 -19.36
C VAL A 171 3.24 0.22 -18.87
N LEU A 172 2.79 1.36 -18.29
CA LEU A 172 3.69 2.45 -17.94
C LEU A 172 4.57 2.13 -16.72
N VAL A 173 4.04 1.40 -15.72
CA VAL A 173 4.85 1.03 -14.54
C VAL A 173 6.08 0.20 -14.93
N PRO A 174 5.98 -0.90 -15.70
CA PRO A 174 7.14 -1.61 -16.20
C PRO A 174 8.08 -0.74 -17.06
N VAL A 175 7.53 0.08 -17.96
CA VAL A 175 8.35 0.95 -18.83
C VAL A 175 9.18 1.94 -17.99
N PHE A 176 8.56 2.65 -17.06
CA PHE A 176 9.31 3.56 -16.18
C PHE A 176 10.29 2.80 -15.28
N ALA A 177 9.91 1.64 -14.75
CA ALA A 177 10.80 0.81 -13.95
C ALA A 177 12.02 0.32 -14.74
N PHE A 178 11.87 0.04 -16.03
CA PHE A 178 13.00 -0.27 -16.92
C PHE A 178 14.01 0.90 -16.94
N PHE A 179 13.55 2.12 -17.15
CA PHE A 179 14.42 3.30 -17.14
C PHE A 179 15.05 3.54 -15.77
N ILE A 180 14.27 3.42 -14.69
CA ILE A 180 14.78 3.53 -13.32
C ILE A 180 15.89 2.50 -13.06
N LEU A 181 15.66 1.23 -13.43
CA LEU A 181 16.66 0.17 -13.26
C LEU A 181 17.92 0.41 -14.10
N LYS A 182 17.74 0.88 -15.35
CA LYS A 182 18.85 1.13 -16.27
C LYS A 182 19.71 2.31 -15.81
N ASP A 183 19.06 3.41 -15.42
CA ASP A 183 19.72 4.71 -15.23
C ASP A 183 19.93 5.06 -13.73
N ALA A 184 19.69 4.10 -12.80
CA ALA A 184 19.83 4.33 -11.36
C ALA A 184 21.22 4.83 -10.94
N GLU A 185 22.29 4.22 -11.46
CA GLU A 185 23.68 4.59 -11.10
C GLU A 185 24.08 5.94 -11.69
N PRO A 186 23.86 6.23 -13.00
CA PRO A 186 24.07 7.57 -13.55
C PRO A 186 23.27 8.67 -12.84
N ALA A 187 22.01 8.39 -12.51
CA ALA A 187 21.16 9.36 -11.80
C ALA A 187 21.67 9.66 -10.40
N ALA A 188 22.10 8.65 -9.65
CA ALA A 188 22.69 8.85 -8.32
C ALA A 188 23.98 9.65 -8.38
N ALA A 189 24.86 9.34 -9.34
CA ALA A 189 26.10 10.11 -9.56
C ALA A 189 25.83 11.56 -9.99
N GLY A 190 24.78 11.78 -10.80
CA GLY A 190 24.35 13.12 -11.19
C GLY A 190 23.90 13.97 -10.01
N ILE A 191 23.09 13.41 -9.11
CA ILE A 191 22.63 14.09 -7.89
C ILE A 191 23.82 14.41 -6.96
N ASP A 192 24.71 13.43 -6.77
CA ASP A 192 25.94 13.63 -5.98
C ASP A 192 26.79 14.80 -6.50
N GLY A 193 26.85 14.98 -7.81
CA GLY A 193 27.57 16.07 -8.46
C GLY A 193 26.95 17.47 -8.28
N LEU A 194 25.63 17.53 -8.00
CA LEU A 194 24.91 18.79 -7.77
C LEU A 194 25.13 19.33 -6.34
N ILE A 195 25.57 18.50 -5.41
CA ILE A 195 25.78 18.89 -4.01
C ILE A 195 27.23 19.31 -3.83
N GLU A 196 27.50 20.63 -3.76
CA GLU A 196 28.84 21.17 -3.66
C GLU A 196 29.46 20.90 -2.29
N GLU A 197 28.69 21.07 -1.20
CA GLU A 197 29.20 20.94 0.15
C GLU A 197 29.40 19.48 0.56
N PRO A 198 30.64 19.05 0.94
CA PRO A 198 30.94 17.66 1.26
C PRO A 198 30.05 17.06 2.35
N ARG A 199 29.71 17.86 3.37
CA ARG A 199 28.86 17.46 4.50
C ARG A 199 27.42 17.16 4.06
N HIS A 200 26.85 18.02 3.22
CA HIS A 200 25.51 17.82 2.68
C HIS A 200 25.48 16.64 1.70
N ARG A 201 26.56 16.40 0.96
CA ARG A 201 26.70 15.24 0.08
C ARG A 201 26.75 13.94 0.87
N GLU A 202 27.48 13.89 1.99
CA GLU A 202 27.53 12.72 2.86
C GLU A 202 26.15 12.44 3.50
N LEU A 203 25.49 13.46 4.04
CA LEU A 203 24.14 13.36 4.57
C LEU A 203 23.14 12.83 3.53
N TRP A 204 23.22 13.34 2.30
CA TRP A 204 22.39 12.86 1.19
C TRP A 204 22.61 11.37 0.91
N ARG A 205 23.87 10.94 0.82
CA ARG A 205 24.22 9.53 0.58
C ARG A 205 23.69 8.61 1.68
N GLU A 206 23.85 9.00 2.94
CA GLU A 206 23.31 8.24 4.07
C GLU A 206 21.79 8.12 4.03
N ILE A 207 21.08 9.22 3.73
CA ILE A 207 19.62 9.23 3.58
C ILE A 207 19.20 8.34 2.41
N ALA A 208 19.85 8.48 1.26
CA ALA A 208 19.54 7.71 0.07
C ALA A 208 19.75 6.21 0.29
N GLU A 209 20.82 5.82 0.97
CA GLU A 209 21.10 4.43 1.31
C GLU A 209 20.07 3.85 2.29
N ASP A 210 19.76 4.56 3.38
CA ASP A 210 18.76 4.14 4.35
C ASP A 210 17.37 3.98 3.70
N VAL A 211 16.96 4.92 2.85
CA VAL A 211 15.68 4.85 2.11
C VAL A 211 15.71 3.71 1.11
N HIS A 212 16.82 3.51 0.40
CA HIS A 212 16.97 2.38 -0.52
C HIS A 212 16.78 1.03 0.20
N LEU A 213 17.46 0.84 1.33
CA LEU A 213 17.35 -0.37 2.14
C LEU A 213 15.93 -0.58 2.68
N LEU A 214 15.29 0.52 3.16
CA LEU A 214 13.91 0.50 3.62
C LEU A 214 12.97 0.02 2.53
N LEU A 215 13.00 0.66 1.35
CA LEU A 215 12.10 0.35 0.24
C LEU A 215 12.31 -1.08 -0.27
N ALA A 216 13.56 -1.51 -0.39
CA ALA A 216 13.88 -2.87 -0.80
C ALA A 216 13.34 -3.93 0.17
N LYS A 217 13.49 -3.69 1.48
CA LYS A 217 12.95 -4.59 2.52
C LYS A 217 11.42 -4.59 2.52
N TYR A 218 10.80 -3.41 2.44
CA TYR A 218 9.35 -3.25 2.45
C TYR A 218 8.67 -3.98 1.28
N VAL A 219 9.17 -3.78 0.05
CA VAL A 219 8.62 -4.44 -1.14
C VAL A 219 8.71 -5.96 -1.04
N ARG A 220 9.90 -6.47 -0.65
CA ARG A 220 10.08 -7.92 -0.47
C ARG A 220 9.15 -8.49 0.60
N ALA A 221 9.02 -7.78 1.72
CA ALA A 221 8.16 -8.18 2.82
C ALA A 221 6.70 -8.30 2.37
N LEU A 222 6.17 -7.30 1.67
CA LEU A 222 4.79 -7.30 1.19
C LEU A 222 4.52 -8.46 0.23
N ILE A 223 5.42 -8.70 -0.71
CA ILE A 223 5.24 -9.79 -1.67
C ILE A 223 5.27 -11.14 -0.96
N LEU A 224 6.23 -11.32 -0.04
CA LEU A 224 6.30 -12.56 0.72
C LEU A 224 5.03 -12.78 1.55
N LEU A 225 4.55 -11.76 2.26
CA LEU A 225 3.31 -11.81 3.03
C LEU A 225 2.11 -12.10 2.14
N SER A 226 1.99 -11.44 0.99
CA SER A 226 0.94 -11.67 -0.01
C SER A 226 0.94 -13.11 -0.52
N LEU A 227 2.11 -13.65 -0.88
CA LEU A 227 2.24 -15.03 -1.33
C LEU A 227 1.93 -16.03 -0.22
N ILE A 228 2.46 -15.82 0.98
CA ILE A 228 2.16 -16.67 2.15
C ILE A 228 0.65 -16.68 2.42
N THR A 229 0.01 -15.50 2.45
CA THR A 229 -1.44 -15.39 2.61
C THR A 229 -2.17 -16.14 1.51
N PHE A 230 -1.82 -15.95 0.25
CA PHE A 230 -2.46 -16.65 -0.87
C PHE A 230 -2.37 -18.18 -0.73
N PHE A 231 -1.18 -18.72 -0.49
CA PHE A 231 -0.98 -20.17 -0.42
C PHE A 231 -1.62 -20.77 0.83
N VAL A 232 -1.48 -20.17 1.99
CA VAL A 232 -2.05 -20.68 3.24
C VAL A 232 -3.58 -20.62 3.19
N TRP A 233 -4.15 -19.49 2.75
CA TRP A 233 -5.60 -19.36 2.63
C TRP A 233 -6.16 -20.31 1.58
N SER A 234 -5.50 -20.45 0.41
CA SER A 234 -5.92 -21.44 -0.59
C SER A 234 -5.94 -22.86 -0.02
N ALA A 235 -4.88 -23.26 0.69
CA ALA A 235 -4.78 -24.60 1.28
C ALA A 235 -5.85 -24.81 2.36
N VAL A 236 -6.01 -23.86 3.28
CA VAL A 236 -7.02 -23.95 4.36
C VAL A 236 -8.44 -23.97 3.79
N PHE A 237 -8.74 -23.10 2.83
CA PHE A 237 -10.08 -23.04 2.21
C PHE A 237 -10.38 -24.30 1.40
N PHE A 238 -9.40 -24.84 0.71
CA PHE A 238 -9.55 -26.09 -0.03
C PHE A 238 -9.85 -27.25 0.91
N VAL A 239 -9.08 -27.42 1.99
CA VAL A 239 -9.27 -28.48 2.98
C VAL A 239 -10.59 -28.32 3.74
N ALA A 240 -10.95 -27.08 4.08
CA ALA A 240 -12.20 -26.77 4.77
C ALA A 240 -13.44 -26.85 3.87
N GLY A 241 -13.30 -27.06 2.56
CA GLY A 241 -14.42 -27.10 1.62
C GLY A 241 -15.12 -25.75 1.43
N VAL A 242 -14.38 -24.65 1.59
CA VAL A 242 -14.91 -23.30 1.39
C VAL A 242 -15.19 -23.07 -0.10
N PRO A 243 -16.35 -22.52 -0.47
CA PRO A 243 -16.61 -22.15 -1.86
C PRO A 243 -15.59 -21.14 -2.39
N TYR A 244 -15.17 -21.30 -3.63
CA TYR A 244 -14.24 -20.38 -4.31
C TYR A 244 -12.88 -20.19 -3.60
N PRO A 245 -12.19 -21.27 -3.23
CA PRO A 245 -11.02 -21.21 -2.35
C PRO A 245 -9.87 -20.38 -2.94
N VAL A 246 -9.61 -20.53 -4.24
CA VAL A 246 -8.50 -19.85 -4.93
C VAL A 246 -8.83 -18.38 -5.15
N GLY A 247 -10.04 -18.05 -5.56
CA GLY A 247 -10.49 -16.68 -5.78
C GLY A 247 -10.47 -15.85 -4.50
N LEU A 248 -11.00 -16.43 -3.41
CA LEU A 248 -10.99 -15.74 -2.11
C LEU A 248 -9.57 -15.55 -1.55
N ALA A 249 -8.71 -16.57 -1.69
CA ALA A 249 -7.31 -16.45 -1.29
C ALA A 249 -6.54 -15.45 -2.15
N ALA A 250 -6.81 -15.36 -3.46
CA ALA A 250 -6.21 -14.38 -4.33
C ALA A 250 -6.61 -12.95 -3.95
N ILE A 251 -7.90 -12.73 -3.64
CA ILE A 251 -8.40 -11.44 -3.14
C ILE A 251 -7.69 -11.08 -1.82
N ALA A 252 -7.58 -12.04 -0.87
CA ALA A 252 -6.88 -11.80 0.39
C ALA A 252 -5.41 -11.46 0.18
N GLY A 253 -4.69 -12.19 -0.68
CA GLY A 253 -3.29 -11.93 -1.01
C GLY A 253 -3.08 -10.55 -1.67
N VAL A 254 -3.97 -10.14 -2.56
CA VAL A 254 -3.91 -8.80 -3.18
C VAL A 254 -4.22 -7.70 -2.17
N LEU A 255 -5.20 -7.91 -1.30
CA LEU A 255 -5.56 -6.95 -0.27
C LEU A 255 -4.46 -6.77 0.79
N GLU A 256 -3.52 -7.72 0.93
CA GLU A 256 -2.37 -7.60 1.82
C GLU A 256 -1.50 -6.37 1.54
N PHE A 257 -1.55 -5.85 0.31
CA PHE A 257 -0.86 -4.60 -0.05
C PHE A 257 -1.46 -3.35 0.63
N LEU A 258 -2.67 -3.42 1.15
CA LEU A 258 -3.33 -2.30 1.83
C LEU A 258 -3.17 -2.46 3.36
N PRO A 259 -2.26 -1.71 4.00
CA PRO A 259 -2.01 -1.88 5.44
C PRO A 259 -3.30 -1.66 6.24
N ILE A 260 -3.56 -2.53 7.22
CA ILE A 260 -4.72 -2.51 8.13
C ILE A 260 -6.06 -2.73 7.40
N VAL A 261 -6.37 -1.92 6.39
CA VAL A 261 -7.66 -1.97 5.66
C VAL A 261 -7.81 -3.27 4.87
N GLY A 262 -6.72 -3.72 4.25
CA GLY A 262 -6.72 -4.90 3.39
C GLY A 262 -7.12 -6.19 4.11
N PRO A 263 -6.41 -6.61 5.15
CA PRO A 263 -6.75 -7.81 5.90
C PRO A 263 -8.15 -7.79 6.51
N LEU A 264 -8.61 -6.63 7.01
CA LEU A 264 -9.97 -6.47 7.52
C LEU A 264 -11.01 -6.67 6.40
N THR A 265 -10.78 -6.02 5.26
CA THR A 265 -11.65 -6.14 4.08
C THR A 265 -11.66 -7.58 3.55
N ALA A 266 -10.50 -8.24 3.49
CA ALA A 266 -10.39 -9.64 3.09
C ALA A 266 -11.20 -10.56 4.01
N GLY A 267 -11.10 -10.39 5.33
CA GLY A 267 -11.87 -11.13 6.31
C GLY A 267 -13.37 -10.94 6.12
N VAL A 268 -13.84 -9.71 5.94
CA VAL A 268 -15.24 -9.39 5.68
C VAL A 268 -15.73 -10.06 4.38
N ILE A 269 -14.95 -9.95 3.29
CA ILE A 269 -15.31 -10.55 1.99
C ILE A 269 -15.45 -12.08 2.13
N VAL A 270 -14.44 -12.73 2.72
CA VAL A 270 -14.40 -14.19 2.84
C VAL A 270 -15.56 -14.71 3.68
N VAL A 271 -15.81 -14.13 4.85
CA VAL A 271 -16.90 -14.52 5.72
C VAL A 271 -18.26 -14.27 5.05
N SER A 272 -18.41 -13.13 4.38
CA SER A 272 -19.65 -12.80 3.67
C SER A 272 -19.93 -13.77 2.52
N VAL A 273 -18.92 -14.06 1.69
CA VAL A 273 -19.08 -15.00 0.57
C VAL A 273 -19.39 -16.41 1.07
N ALA A 274 -18.73 -16.87 2.13
CA ALA A 274 -18.98 -18.17 2.73
C ALA A 274 -20.41 -18.29 3.27
N LEU A 275 -20.88 -17.29 4.01
CA LEU A 275 -22.27 -17.21 4.50
C LEU A 275 -23.26 -17.28 3.35
N LEU A 276 -23.07 -16.47 2.33
CA LEU A 276 -23.95 -16.35 1.16
C LEU A 276 -24.00 -17.61 0.31
N SER A 277 -22.88 -18.34 0.25
CA SER A 277 -22.77 -19.61 -0.45
C SER A 277 -23.36 -20.79 0.34
N GLY A 278 -23.89 -20.56 1.55
CA GLY A 278 -24.42 -21.59 2.41
C GLY A 278 -23.37 -22.49 3.06
N TYR A 279 -22.14 -21.99 3.22
CA TYR A 279 -21.08 -22.74 3.87
C TYR A 279 -21.46 -23.07 5.33
N PRO A 280 -21.40 -24.38 5.76
CA PRO A 280 -21.99 -24.79 7.02
C PRO A 280 -21.29 -24.30 8.28
N HIS A 281 -20.01 -23.88 8.15
CA HIS A 281 -19.18 -23.53 9.30
C HIS A 281 -18.52 -22.13 9.20
N PRO A 282 -19.27 -21.03 8.94
CA PRO A 282 -18.69 -19.71 8.72
C PRO A 282 -17.92 -19.17 9.93
N TRP A 283 -18.26 -19.59 11.13
CA TRP A 283 -17.57 -19.24 12.36
C TRP A 283 -16.10 -19.76 12.41
N LEU A 284 -15.82 -20.91 11.74
CA LEU A 284 -14.45 -21.40 11.60
C LEU A 284 -13.60 -20.44 10.77
N LEU A 285 -14.20 -19.79 9.78
CA LEU A 285 -13.51 -18.80 8.97
C LEU A 285 -13.23 -17.52 9.77
N VAL A 286 -14.19 -17.09 10.60
CA VAL A 286 -13.94 -15.96 11.52
C VAL A 286 -12.80 -16.30 12.46
N ALA A 287 -12.82 -17.47 13.08
CA ALA A 287 -11.73 -17.92 13.96
C ALA A 287 -10.40 -18.01 13.20
N PHE A 288 -10.41 -18.58 12.00
CA PHE A 288 -9.23 -18.67 11.14
C PHE A 288 -8.65 -17.28 10.82
N VAL A 289 -9.48 -16.33 10.38
CA VAL A 289 -9.06 -14.97 10.04
C VAL A 289 -8.43 -14.27 11.25
N LEU A 290 -9.04 -14.41 12.44
CA LEU A 290 -8.51 -13.81 13.67
C LEU A 290 -7.17 -14.44 14.10
N VAL A 291 -7.08 -15.78 14.06
CA VAL A 291 -5.83 -16.50 14.38
C VAL A 291 -4.75 -16.17 13.35
N TRP A 292 -5.11 -16.17 12.06
CA TRP A 292 -4.18 -15.81 10.99
C TRP A 292 -3.65 -14.38 11.16
N ARG A 293 -4.54 -13.43 11.50
CA ARG A 293 -4.13 -12.06 11.78
C ARG A 293 -3.14 -12.00 12.94
N GLY A 294 -3.39 -12.73 14.02
CA GLY A 294 -2.44 -12.85 15.13
C GLY A 294 -1.09 -13.43 14.68
N ILE A 295 -1.10 -14.50 13.88
CA ILE A 295 0.14 -15.07 13.32
C ILE A 295 0.88 -14.04 12.46
N GLN A 296 0.18 -13.30 11.61
CA GLN A 296 0.80 -12.28 10.79
C GLN A 296 1.43 -11.15 11.63
N ASP A 297 0.71 -10.62 12.60
CA ASP A 297 1.18 -9.48 13.40
C ASP A 297 2.33 -9.85 14.33
N TYR A 298 2.31 -11.05 14.92
CA TYR A 298 3.28 -11.46 15.93
C TYR A 298 4.41 -12.37 15.40
N VAL A 299 4.21 -13.04 14.27
CA VAL A 299 5.19 -14.00 13.72
C VAL A 299 5.67 -13.58 12.34
N SER A 300 4.77 -13.51 11.36
CA SER A 300 5.15 -13.33 9.96
C SER A 300 5.74 -11.94 9.69
N SER A 301 5.09 -10.88 10.17
CA SER A 301 5.56 -9.50 9.95
C SER A 301 6.93 -9.24 10.58
N PRO A 302 7.20 -9.60 11.86
CA PRO A 302 8.53 -9.44 12.44
C PRO A 302 9.61 -10.26 11.73
N LEU A 303 9.30 -11.49 11.30
CA LEU A 303 10.25 -12.34 10.57
C LEU A 303 10.61 -11.78 9.19
N VAL A 304 9.62 -11.21 8.49
CA VAL A 304 9.79 -10.74 7.12
C VAL A 304 10.29 -9.30 7.06
N MET A 305 9.77 -8.42 7.91
CA MET A 305 10.15 -6.98 7.93
C MET A 305 11.38 -6.69 8.78
N GLY A 306 11.68 -7.53 9.78
CA GLY A 306 12.73 -7.28 10.76
C GLY A 306 12.45 -6.02 11.62
N SER A 307 13.48 -5.57 12.39
CA SER A 307 13.37 -4.41 13.29
C SER A 307 13.41 -3.03 12.60
N GLY A 308 13.17 -2.97 11.27
CA GLY A 308 13.52 -1.78 10.48
C GLY A 308 12.49 -0.65 10.44
N ILE A 309 11.21 -0.89 10.74
CA ILE A 309 10.15 0.12 10.58
C ILE A 309 9.44 0.33 11.92
N GLU A 310 10.10 1.08 12.80
CA GLU A 310 9.53 1.43 14.11
C GLU A 310 8.61 2.66 13.99
N LEU A 311 7.49 2.55 13.32
CA LEU A 311 6.46 3.59 13.31
C LEU A 311 5.45 3.33 14.42
N HIS A 312 5.04 4.40 15.11
CA HIS A 312 3.95 4.30 16.08
C HIS A 312 2.65 3.91 15.37
N PRO A 313 1.85 2.94 15.87
CA PRO A 313 0.64 2.48 15.19
C PRO A 313 -0.33 3.61 14.82
N ALA A 314 -0.51 4.62 15.68
CA ALA A 314 -1.37 5.76 15.39
C ALA A 314 -0.89 6.56 14.16
N VAL A 315 0.42 6.68 13.95
CA VAL A 315 0.99 7.36 12.77
C VAL A 315 0.70 6.56 11.50
N VAL A 316 0.78 5.23 11.58
CA VAL A 316 0.44 4.35 10.44
C VAL A 316 -1.05 4.47 10.11
N ILE A 317 -1.95 4.42 11.11
CA ILE A 317 -3.40 4.57 10.91
C ILE A 317 -3.70 5.92 10.26
N PHE A 318 -3.15 7.01 10.82
CA PHE A 318 -3.32 8.35 10.25
C PHE A 318 -2.81 8.41 8.81
N GLY A 319 -1.63 7.86 8.54
CA GLY A 319 -1.05 7.84 7.20
C GLY A 319 -1.89 7.05 6.20
N VAL A 320 -2.47 5.91 6.62
CA VAL A 320 -3.35 5.10 5.76
C VAL A 320 -4.64 5.87 5.42
N ILE A 321 -5.26 6.55 6.41
CA ILE A 321 -6.46 7.36 6.18
C ILE A 321 -6.13 8.54 5.25
N ALA A 322 -5.09 9.32 5.57
CA ALA A 322 -4.68 10.46 4.76
C ALA A 322 -4.25 10.04 3.34
N GLY A 323 -3.48 8.94 3.23
CA GLY A 323 -3.11 8.36 1.95
C GLY A 323 -4.31 7.93 1.13
N GLY A 324 -5.32 7.35 1.78
CA GLY A 324 -6.59 6.96 1.17
C GLY A 324 -7.34 8.14 0.55
N GLU A 325 -7.39 9.27 1.25
CA GLU A 325 -8.02 10.50 0.77
C GLU A 325 -7.26 11.13 -0.42
N ILE A 326 -5.93 11.08 -0.40
CA ILE A 326 -5.08 11.69 -1.43
C ILE A 326 -5.04 10.86 -2.70
N GLY A 327 -4.83 9.55 -2.57
CA GLY A 327 -4.53 8.64 -3.68
C GLY A 327 -5.34 7.35 -3.70
N GLY A 328 -6.43 7.26 -2.91
CA GLY A 328 -7.21 6.02 -2.80
C GLY A 328 -6.39 4.82 -2.33
N PRO A 329 -6.64 3.61 -2.86
CA PRO A 329 -5.88 2.41 -2.48
C PRO A 329 -4.36 2.56 -2.69
N ALA A 330 -3.96 3.28 -3.74
CA ALA A 330 -2.56 3.56 -4.03
C ALA A 330 -1.90 4.41 -2.93
N GLY A 331 -2.59 5.42 -2.45
CA GLY A 331 -2.13 6.25 -1.34
C GLY A 331 -2.07 5.50 -0.01
N MET A 332 -3.03 4.61 0.27
CA MET A 332 -2.98 3.72 1.44
C MET A 332 -1.73 2.83 1.40
N PHE A 333 -1.47 2.20 0.26
CA PHE A 333 -0.29 1.36 0.04
C PHE A 333 1.02 2.13 0.31
N LEU A 334 1.12 3.35 -0.22
CA LEU A 334 2.32 4.16 -0.12
C LEU A 334 2.49 4.86 1.24
N SER A 335 1.48 4.88 2.08
CA SER A 335 1.50 5.61 3.35
C SER A 335 2.65 5.16 4.26
N VAL A 336 2.83 3.85 4.44
CA VAL A 336 3.86 3.29 5.33
C VAL A 336 5.28 3.62 4.85
N PRO A 337 5.67 3.35 3.59
CA PRO A 337 7.03 3.65 3.15
C PRO A 337 7.31 5.16 3.09
N VAL A 338 6.32 5.99 2.78
CA VAL A 338 6.49 7.45 2.80
C VAL A 338 6.74 7.95 4.23
N LEU A 339 5.94 7.50 5.20
CA LEU A 339 6.13 7.89 6.61
C LEU A 339 7.48 7.38 7.15
N ALA A 340 7.88 6.17 6.80
CA ALA A 340 9.17 5.62 7.21
C ALA A 340 10.35 6.38 6.57
N ALA A 341 10.25 6.74 5.29
CA ALA A 341 11.25 7.57 4.62
C ALA A 341 11.35 8.98 5.25
N LEU A 342 10.22 9.63 5.55
CA LEU A 342 10.19 10.92 6.25
C LEU A 342 10.85 10.81 7.64
N ARG A 343 10.61 9.74 8.37
CA ARG A 343 11.27 9.48 9.66
C ARG A 343 12.79 9.33 9.50
N ILE A 344 13.26 8.62 8.46
CA ILE A 344 14.69 8.49 8.17
C ILE A 344 15.31 9.86 7.92
N VAL A 345 14.70 10.65 7.02
CA VAL A 345 15.17 12.01 6.70
C VAL A 345 15.23 12.86 7.97
N TRP A 346 14.16 12.88 8.75
CA TRP A 346 14.13 13.64 10.01
C TRP A 346 15.24 13.23 10.97
N ARG A 347 15.43 11.92 11.19
CA ARG A 347 16.46 11.40 12.09
C ARG A 347 17.88 11.79 11.65
N ARG A 348 18.18 11.66 10.36
CA ARG A 348 19.49 11.96 9.79
C ARG A 348 19.80 13.46 9.82
N VAL A 349 18.84 14.29 9.44
CA VAL A 349 18.98 15.76 9.50
C VAL A 349 19.22 16.22 10.93
N ARG A 350 18.44 15.70 11.90
CA ARG A 350 18.62 16.05 13.30
C ARG A 350 19.98 15.59 13.87
N ALA A 351 20.44 14.40 13.49
CA ALA A 351 21.75 13.91 13.89
C ALA A 351 22.88 14.79 13.33
N SER A 352 22.82 15.19 12.07
CA SER A 352 23.78 16.09 11.43
C SER A 352 23.83 17.47 12.10
N GLN A 353 22.68 18.04 12.50
CA GLN A 353 22.61 19.30 13.23
C GLN A 353 23.25 19.22 14.61
N ASN A 354 23.05 18.11 15.34
CA ASN A 354 23.64 17.89 16.66
C ASN A 354 25.18 17.77 16.62
N VAL A 355 25.72 17.16 15.57
CA VAL A 355 27.18 17.10 15.34
C VAL A 355 27.71 18.51 15.09
N ALA A 356 27.04 19.29 14.22
CA ALA A 356 27.43 20.67 13.94
C ALA A 356 27.44 21.55 15.20
N ALA A 357 26.42 21.41 16.04
CA ALA A 357 26.34 22.18 17.30
C ALA A 357 27.47 21.83 18.29
N ARG A 358 27.91 20.57 18.30
CA ARG A 358 29.05 20.13 19.13
C ARG A 358 30.38 20.67 18.61
N ASP A 359 30.56 20.69 17.29
CA ASP A 359 31.81 21.20 16.66
C ASP A 359 31.96 22.71 16.86
N VAL A 360 30.86 23.47 16.98
CA VAL A 360 30.83 24.92 17.25
C VAL A 360 30.92 25.25 18.76
N GLY A 361 31.01 24.23 19.67
CA GLY A 361 31.17 24.45 21.11
C GLY A 361 29.86 24.89 21.82
N VAL A 362 28.71 24.83 21.16
CA VAL A 362 27.41 25.12 21.76
C VAL A 362 26.91 23.83 22.44
N ARG A 363 26.98 23.78 23.77
CA ARG A 363 26.34 22.70 24.53
C ARG A 363 24.83 22.68 24.24
N PRO A 364 24.24 21.53 23.93
CA PRO A 364 22.79 21.44 23.84
C PRO A 364 22.19 21.72 25.23
N ASP A 365 21.32 22.71 25.30
CA ASP A 365 20.48 22.97 26.47
C ASP A 365 19.62 21.73 26.74
N HIS A 366 19.99 20.99 27.78
CA HIS A 366 19.11 19.97 28.36
C HIS A 366 18.01 20.68 29.12
N GLY A 367 17.00 21.17 28.45
CA GLY A 367 15.76 21.64 29.00
C GLY A 367 15.08 20.47 29.75
N SER A 368 15.05 20.58 31.05
CA SER A 368 14.31 19.80 32.05
C SER A 368 12.83 19.58 31.69
#